data_369969839344fa63bfb10829b9fb7a23
#
_entry.id   369969839344fa63bfb10829b9fb7a23
#
_cell.length_a   1.000
_cell.length_b   1.000
_cell.length_c   1.000
_cell.angle_alpha   90.00
_cell.angle_beta   90.00
_cell.angle_gamma   90.00
#
_symmetry.space_group_name_H-M   'P 1'
#
loop_
_entity.id
_entity.type
_entity.pdbx_description
1 polymer ?
#
loop_
_entity_poly.entity_id
_entity_poly.type
_entity_poly.pdbx_seq_one_letter_code
_entity_poly.pdbx_strand_id
1 'polypeptide(L)'
;ALGPEGFAKALREQTAVAVTDTTYRDAHQSLLATRVRTRDLLAIAPVQARLLPQMFSVECWGGATYDVALRFLGEDPWERLAKLRDAMPNQNLQMLLRGRNTVGYTPYPTEVTEAFVAEAAATGVDIFRIFDALNDVDQMRPAIDAVRTTSSVAEVALCYTSNLLDPAEKVYTLD
;
A
#
# COMPACT_ATOMS: atom_id res chain seq x y z
N ALA A 1 -19.65 6.04 -7.34
CA ALA A 1 -18.56 5.69 -6.44
C ALA A 1 -18.94 6.10 -5.02
N LEU A 2 -18.55 5.29 -4.01
CA LEU A 2 -18.93 5.51 -2.60
C LEU A 2 -18.06 6.55 -1.90
N GLY A 3 -16.91 6.90 -2.48
CA GLY A 3 -15.87 7.68 -1.81
C GLY A 3 -15.19 6.91 -0.65
N PRO A 4 -14.14 7.46 -0.02
CA PRO A 4 -13.38 6.77 1.03
C PRO A 4 -14.22 6.38 2.25
N GLU A 5 -15.11 7.26 2.71
CA GLU A 5 -15.97 7.00 3.89
C GLU A 5 -17.01 5.92 3.60
N GLY A 6 -17.65 5.99 2.44
CA GLY A 6 -18.63 4.98 2.01
C GLY A 6 -17.98 3.63 1.78
N PHE A 7 -16.76 3.58 1.25
CA PHE A 7 -15.96 2.39 1.10
C PHE A 7 -15.63 1.76 2.46
N ALA A 8 -15.13 2.54 3.41
CA ALA A 8 -14.82 2.07 4.77
C ALA A 8 -16.06 1.53 5.51
N LYS A 9 -17.22 2.17 5.32
CA LYS A 9 -18.50 1.69 5.86
C LYS A 9 -18.88 0.35 5.24
N ALA A 10 -18.88 0.24 3.92
CA ALA A 10 -19.21 -1.00 3.21
C ALA A 10 -18.30 -2.15 3.62
N LEU A 11 -16.99 -1.88 3.81
CA LEU A 11 -16.04 -2.90 4.27
C LEU A 11 -16.34 -3.39 5.69
N ARG A 12 -16.74 -2.50 6.62
CA ARG A 12 -17.14 -2.91 7.98
C ARG A 12 -18.42 -3.73 8.02
N GLU A 13 -19.34 -3.50 7.09
CA GLU A 13 -20.61 -4.21 6.99
C GLU A 13 -20.48 -5.52 6.20
N GLN A 14 -19.36 -5.74 5.53
CA GLN A 14 -19.11 -6.94 4.73
C GLN A 14 -18.91 -8.17 5.62
N THR A 15 -19.56 -9.27 5.25
CA THR A 15 -19.43 -10.55 5.96
C THR A 15 -18.45 -11.51 5.27
N ALA A 16 -18.21 -11.32 3.99
CA ALA A 16 -17.23 -12.12 3.24
C ALA A 16 -15.79 -11.66 3.52
N VAL A 17 -14.86 -12.60 3.53
CA VAL A 17 -13.43 -12.28 3.69
C VAL A 17 -12.94 -11.52 2.46
N ALA A 18 -12.33 -10.37 2.69
CA ALA A 18 -11.65 -9.60 1.66
C ALA A 18 -10.21 -10.12 1.48
N VAL A 19 -9.79 -10.29 0.24
CA VAL A 19 -8.46 -10.85 -0.09
C VAL A 19 -7.65 -9.82 -0.85
N THR A 20 -6.48 -9.47 -0.32
CA THR A 20 -5.47 -8.64 -0.99
C THR A 20 -4.38 -9.54 -1.58
N ASP A 21 -4.07 -9.34 -2.86
CA ASP A 21 -2.91 -9.98 -3.50
C ASP A 21 -1.66 -9.13 -3.28
N THR A 22 -0.61 -9.73 -2.74
CA THR A 22 0.68 -9.07 -2.49
C THR A 22 1.78 -9.53 -3.44
N THR A 23 1.45 -10.30 -4.46
CA THR A 23 2.42 -10.85 -5.44
C THR A 23 3.25 -9.77 -6.11
N TYR A 24 2.64 -8.62 -6.39
CA TYR A 24 3.29 -7.52 -7.11
C TYR A 24 4.20 -6.64 -6.23
N ARG A 25 4.14 -6.77 -4.90
CA ARG A 25 4.99 -6.02 -3.97
C ARG A 25 5.65 -6.91 -2.93
N ASP A 26 4.94 -7.34 -1.89
CA ASP A 26 5.56 -7.98 -0.73
C ASP A 26 6.13 -9.36 -1.03
N ALA A 27 5.44 -10.17 -1.79
CA ALA A 27 5.91 -11.51 -2.10
C ALA A 27 7.27 -11.48 -2.81
N HIS A 28 7.44 -10.65 -3.85
CA HIS A 28 8.74 -10.57 -4.50
C HIS A 28 9.75 -9.72 -3.73
N GLN A 29 9.30 -8.79 -2.87
CA GLN A 29 10.20 -8.08 -1.96
C GLN A 29 10.85 -9.06 -0.98
N SER A 30 10.06 -9.95 -0.39
CA SER A 30 10.51 -10.90 0.63
C SER A 30 11.26 -12.08 0.06
N LEU A 31 10.86 -12.59 -1.10
CA LEU A 31 11.37 -13.83 -1.67
C LEU A 31 12.44 -13.63 -2.75
N LEU A 32 12.41 -12.52 -3.48
CA LEU A 32 13.24 -12.26 -4.65
C LEU A 32 13.99 -10.93 -4.56
N ALA A 33 14.25 -10.45 -3.35
CA ALA A 33 14.93 -9.18 -3.08
C ALA A 33 14.38 -8.00 -3.92
N THR A 34 13.07 -7.99 -4.18
CA THR A 34 12.38 -6.98 -5.00
C THR A 34 12.88 -6.93 -6.46
N ARG A 35 13.44 -7.99 -7.00
CA ARG A 35 14.10 -7.99 -8.33
C ARG A 35 13.17 -8.33 -9.50
N VAL A 36 11.85 -8.43 -9.31
CA VAL A 36 10.91 -8.63 -10.42
C VAL A 36 10.78 -7.35 -11.25
N ARG A 37 10.97 -7.47 -12.55
CA ARG A 37 10.94 -6.34 -13.46
C ARG A 37 9.50 -5.94 -13.84
N THR A 38 9.31 -4.69 -14.20
CA THR A 38 8.01 -4.16 -14.64
C THR A 38 7.41 -4.98 -15.77
N ARG A 39 8.21 -5.38 -16.77
CA ARG A 39 7.74 -6.22 -17.89
C ARG A 39 7.15 -7.56 -17.46
N ASP A 40 7.70 -8.15 -16.39
CA ASP A 40 7.28 -9.46 -15.89
C ASP A 40 5.96 -9.33 -15.12
N LEU A 41 5.79 -8.24 -14.35
CA LEU A 41 4.52 -7.91 -13.69
C LEU A 41 3.43 -7.62 -14.73
N LEU A 42 3.74 -6.87 -15.78
CA LEU A 42 2.78 -6.52 -16.84
C LEU A 42 2.37 -7.73 -17.69
N ALA A 43 3.20 -8.77 -17.76
CA ALA A 43 2.83 -10.00 -18.46
C ALA A 43 1.63 -10.72 -17.84
N ILE A 44 1.44 -10.59 -16.51
CA ILE A 44 0.35 -11.26 -15.79
C ILE A 44 -0.79 -10.32 -15.38
N ALA A 45 -0.53 -9.03 -15.22
CA ALA A 45 -1.50 -8.07 -14.69
C ALA A 45 -2.85 -8.03 -15.43
N PRO A 46 -2.92 -8.00 -16.77
CA PRO A 46 -4.21 -8.00 -17.48
C PRO A 46 -4.98 -9.33 -17.33
N VAL A 47 -4.25 -10.43 -17.18
CA VAL A 47 -4.87 -11.76 -16.97
C VAL A 47 -5.48 -11.82 -15.58
N GLN A 48 -4.75 -11.36 -14.57
CA GLN A 48 -5.25 -11.27 -13.19
C GLN A 48 -6.49 -10.39 -13.09
N ALA A 49 -6.45 -9.18 -13.65
CA ALA A 49 -7.57 -8.25 -13.65
C ALA A 49 -8.86 -8.85 -14.24
N ARG A 50 -8.71 -9.74 -15.23
CA ARG A 50 -9.82 -10.43 -15.88
C ARG A 50 -10.31 -11.65 -15.11
N LEU A 51 -9.39 -12.45 -14.54
CA LEU A 51 -9.73 -13.71 -13.92
C LEU A 51 -10.08 -13.58 -12.43
N LEU A 52 -9.57 -12.55 -11.76
CA LEU A 52 -9.74 -12.32 -10.32
C LEU A 52 -10.34 -10.93 -10.03
N PRO A 53 -11.46 -10.56 -10.67
CA PRO A 53 -12.06 -9.23 -10.49
C PRO A 53 -12.62 -9.01 -9.08
N GLN A 54 -12.77 -10.07 -8.29
CA GLN A 54 -13.31 -10.06 -6.93
C GLN A 54 -12.23 -9.79 -5.86
N MET A 55 -10.95 -9.65 -6.23
CA MET A 55 -9.92 -9.28 -5.27
C MET A 55 -10.23 -7.91 -4.65
N PHE A 56 -10.06 -7.81 -3.34
CA PHE A 56 -10.24 -6.56 -2.63
C PHE A 56 -9.26 -5.49 -3.11
N SER A 57 -7.99 -5.87 -3.21
CA SER A 57 -6.93 -5.02 -3.74
C SER A 57 -5.74 -5.83 -4.26
N VAL A 58 -4.91 -5.17 -5.05
CA VAL A 58 -3.60 -5.66 -5.47
C VAL A 58 -2.55 -4.71 -4.90
N GLU A 59 -1.77 -5.19 -3.93
CA GLU A 59 -0.65 -4.43 -3.39
C GLU A 59 0.53 -4.54 -4.35
N CYS A 60 0.82 -3.46 -5.07
CA CYS A 60 1.74 -3.47 -6.19
C CYS A 60 2.87 -2.44 -6.11
N TRP A 61 2.86 -1.56 -5.11
CA TRP A 61 3.78 -0.43 -5.08
C TRP A 61 4.15 0.00 -3.65
N GLY A 62 5.11 0.94 -3.53
CA GLY A 62 5.63 1.39 -2.25
C GLY A 62 6.67 0.45 -1.65
N GLY A 63 7.02 0.68 -0.38
CA GLY A 63 8.09 -0.08 0.27
C GLY A 63 9.38 -0.04 -0.53
N ALA A 64 10.05 -1.19 -0.64
CA ALA A 64 11.30 -1.30 -1.39
C ALA A 64 11.11 -1.31 -2.91
N THR A 65 9.90 -1.52 -3.44
CA THR A 65 9.68 -1.55 -4.90
C THR A 65 10.03 -0.23 -5.57
N TYR A 66 9.79 0.90 -4.90
CA TYR A 66 10.16 2.22 -5.40
C TYR A 66 11.69 2.36 -5.55
N ASP A 67 12.40 2.15 -4.45
CA ASP A 67 13.85 2.32 -4.37
C ASP A 67 14.60 1.32 -5.25
N VAL A 68 14.19 0.05 -5.25
CA VAL A 68 14.83 -1.00 -6.04
C VAL A 68 14.63 -0.80 -7.54
N ALA A 69 13.46 -0.31 -7.98
CA ALA A 69 13.24 0.02 -9.38
C ALA A 69 14.28 1.03 -9.87
N LEU A 70 14.50 2.11 -9.11
CA LEU A 70 15.49 3.13 -9.45
C LEU A 70 16.92 2.60 -9.35
N ARG A 71 17.32 2.11 -8.18
CA ARG A 71 18.73 1.82 -7.88
C ARG A 71 19.29 0.56 -8.54
N PHE A 72 18.46 -0.47 -8.69
CA PHE A 72 18.97 -1.77 -9.10
C PHE A 72 18.42 -2.26 -10.44
N LEU A 73 17.22 -1.85 -10.81
CA LEU A 73 16.62 -2.29 -12.06
C LEU A 73 16.78 -1.27 -13.19
N GLY A 74 17.10 -0.01 -12.87
CA GLY A 74 17.17 1.07 -13.84
C GLY A 74 15.79 1.34 -14.49
N GLU A 75 14.72 1.18 -13.70
CA GLU A 75 13.34 1.38 -14.11
C GLU A 75 12.73 2.55 -13.35
N ASP A 76 11.86 3.32 -14.01
CA ASP A 76 11.09 4.38 -13.37
C ASP A 76 9.93 3.77 -12.57
N PRO A 77 9.87 3.97 -11.23
CA PRO A 77 8.80 3.45 -10.39
C PRO A 77 7.44 4.11 -10.68
N TRP A 78 7.40 5.35 -11.11
CA TRP A 78 6.16 6.04 -11.47
C TRP A 78 5.59 5.50 -12.78
N GLU A 79 6.44 5.30 -13.78
CA GLU A 79 6.05 4.64 -15.03
C GLU A 79 5.54 3.22 -14.77
N ARG A 80 6.17 2.48 -13.83
CA ARG A 80 5.69 1.16 -13.39
C ARG A 80 4.27 1.25 -12.84
N LEU A 81 4.01 2.20 -11.93
CA LEU A 81 2.68 2.38 -11.33
C LEU A 81 1.63 2.71 -12.40
N ALA A 82 1.91 3.67 -13.27
CA ALA A 82 1.00 4.06 -14.35
C ALA A 82 0.66 2.87 -15.26
N LYS A 83 1.66 2.09 -15.68
CA LYS A 83 1.46 0.89 -16.51
C LYS A 83 0.66 -0.19 -15.80
N LEU A 84 0.86 -0.38 -14.49
CA LEU A 84 0.05 -1.32 -13.71
C LEU A 84 -1.40 -0.83 -13.58
N ARG A 85 -1.62 0.49 -13.41
CA ARG A 85 -2.97 1.07 -13.42
C ARG A 85 -3.69 0.80 -14.74
N ASP A 86 -3.00 1.01 -15.87
CA ASP A 86 -3.56 0.76 -17.21
C ASP A 86 -3.88 -0.73 -17.41
N ALA A 87 -3.00 -1.61 -16.91
CA ALA A 87 -3.16 -3.06 -17.06
C ALA A 87 -4.27 -3.65 -16.17
N MET A 88 -4.60 -2.99 -15.05
CA MET A 88 -5.59 -3.44 -14.05
C MET A 88 -6.61 -2.34 -13.71
N PRO A 89 -7.39 -1.83 -14.70
CA PRO A 89 -8.26 -0.67 -14.51
C PRO A 89 -9.41 -0.92 -13.53
N ASN A 90 -9.78 -2.19 -13.33
CA ASN A 90 -10.90 -2.63 -12.48
C ASN A 90 -10.47 -3.11 -11.09
N GLN A 91 -9.17 -3.07 -10.76
CA GLN A 91 -8.63 -3.47 -9.46
C GLN A 91 -8.35 -2.24 -8.59
N ASN A 92 -8.53 -2.36 -7.28
CA ASN A 92 -7.98 -1.38 -6.34
C ASN A 92 -6.48 -1.61 -6.22
N LEU A 93 -5.67 -0.64 -6.64
CA LEU A 93 -4.23 -0.69 -6.46
C LEU A 93 -3.85 -0.17 -5.09
N GLN A 94 -3.04 -0.94 -4.38
CA GLN A 94 -2.62 -0.63 -3.02
C GLN A 94 -1.11 -0.46 -2.95
N MET A 95 -0.66 0.48 -2.10
CA MET A 95 0.74 0.67 -1.79
C MET A 95 1.01 0.59 -0.29
N LEU A 96 2.24 0.23 0.07
CA LEU A 96 2.75 0.36 1.42
C LEU A 96 3.43 1.71 1.60
N LEU A 97 3.01 2.47 2.61
CA LEU A 97 3.54 3.79 2.96
C LEU A 97 4.08 3.78 4.40
N ARG A 98 5.35 4.14 4.56
CA ARG A 98 6.06 4.06 5.84
C ARG A 98 5.92 5.35 6.67
N GLY A 99 4.70 5.76 7.01
CA GLY A 99 4.45 6.98 7.78
C GLY A 99 5.28 8.17 7.25
N ARG A 100 6.00 8.87 8.12
CA ARG A 100 6.89 9.99 7.74
C ARG A 100 8.07 9.60 6.85
N ASN A 101 8.47 8.34 6.86
CA ASN A 101 9.54 7.87 5.97
C ASN A 101 9.08 7.71 4.52
N THR A 102 7.77 7.77 4.26
CA THR A 102 7.16 7.66 2.93
C THR A 102 7.62 6.37 2.23
N VAL A 103 8.57 6.44 1.30
CA VAL A 103 9.22 5.28 0.65
C VAL A 103 10.72 5.18 0.98
N GLY A 104 11.20 6.03 1.87
CA GLY A 104 12.60 6.11 2.27
C GLY A 104 12.91 5.38 3.58
N TYR A 105 14.07 5.68 4.15
CA TYR A 105 14.60 5.08 5.39
C TYR A 105 14.79 6.09 6.53
N THR A 106 14.54 7.36 6.24
CA THR A 106 14.56 8.47 7.20
C THR A 106 13.34 9.35 6.98
N PRO A 107 12.88 10.07 8.01
CA PRO A 107 11.73 10.95 7.88
C PRO A 107 11.95 12.03 6.81
N TYR A 108 10.96 12.22 5.96
CA TYR A 108 10.91 13.34 5.03
C TYR A 108 10.19 14.55 5.66
N PRO A 109 10.44 15.77 5.16
CA PRO A 109 9.58 16.92 5.43
C PRO A 109 8.13 16.61 5.05
N THR A 110 7.18 17.17 5.78
CA THR A 110 5.75 16.90 5.59
C THR A 110 5.30 17.22 4.16
N GLU A 111 5.81 18.32 3.59
CA GLU A 111 5.49 18.78 2.23
C GLU A 111 5.90 17.75 1.17
N VAL A 112 6.99 17.02 1.41
CA VAL A 112 7.44 15.96 0.50
C VAL A 112 6.48 14.75 0.57
N THR A 113 6.04 14.38 1.77
CA THR A 113 5.05 13.31 1.93
C THR A 113 3.71 13.69 1.29
N GLU A 114 3.26 14.93 1.47
CA GLU A 114 2.03 15.45 0.85
C GLU A 114 2.09 15.42 -0.68
N ALA A 115 3.17 15.95 -1.26
CA ALA A 115 3.38 15.95 -2.71
C ALA A 115 3.47 14.51 -3.27
N PHE A 116 4.18 13.62 -2.57
CA PHE A 116 4.30 12.22 -2.96
C PHE A 116 2.95 11.50 -2.95
N VAL A 117 2.14 11.69 -1.91
CA VAL A 117 0.81 11.07 -1.78
C VAL A 117 -0.13 11.60 -2.87
N ALA A 118 -0.12 12.91 -3.12
CA ALA A 118 -0.95 13.51 -4.16
C ALA A 118 -0.62 12.95 -5.54
N GLU A 119 0.67 12.84 -5.88
CA GLU A 119 1.12 12.27 -7.16
C GLU A 119 0.82 10.78 -7.27
N ALA A 120 1.03 10.01 -6.19
CA ALA A 120 0.72 8.58 -6.19
C ALA A 120 -0.78 8.30 -6.37
N ALA A 121 -1.64 9.09 -5.72
CA ALA A 121 -3.09 9.00 -5.91
C ALA A 121 -3.50 9.37 -7.34
N ALA A 122 -2.94 10.44 -7.90
CA ALA A 122 -3.20 10.87 -9.28
C ALA A 122 -2.72 9.84 -10.30
N THR A 123 -1.60 9.14 -10.03
CA THR A 123 -1.06 8.09 -10.89
C THR A 123 -1.86 6.80 -10.82
N GLY A 124 -2.60 6.54 -9.72
CA GLY A 124 -3.53 5.41 -9.68
C GLY A 124 -3.55 4.57 -8.42
N VAL A 125 -2.97 5.02 -7.30
CA VAL A 125 -3.10 4.32 -6.01
C VAL A 125 -4.48 4.61 -5.41
N ASP A 126 -5.24 3.55 -5.14
CA ASP A 126 -6.56 3.64 -4.51
C ASP A 126 -6.49 3.51 -2.99
N ILE A 127 -5.56 2.70 -2.47
CA ILE A 127 -5.44 2.40 -1.05
C ILE A 127 -4.00 2.61 -0.59
N PHE A 128 -3.80 3.46 0.41
CA PHE A 128 -2.51 3.64 1.07
C PHE A 128 -2.51 2.89 2.39
N ARG A 129 -1.76 1.79 2.48
CA ARG A 129 -1.49 1.10 3.75
C ARG A 129 -0.37 1.82 4.48
N ILE A 130 -0.75 2.54 5.51
CA ILE A 130 0.14 3.40 6.30
C ILE A 130 0.48 2.68 7.60
N PHE A 131 1.77 2.56 7.91
CA PHE A 131 2.24 1.99 9.16
C PHE A 131 3.44 2.75 9.71
N ASP A 132 3.65 2.61 11.01
CA ASP A 132 4.93 2.90 11.67
C ASP A 132 5.41 1.64 12.38
N ALA A 133 6.71 1.31 12.26
CA ALA A 133 7.27 0.07 12.81
C ALA A 133 7.22 0.02 14.35
N LEU A 134 7.11 1.16 15.02
CA LEU A 134 6.99 1.29 16.47
C LEU A 134 5.56 1.62 16.93
N ASN A 135 4.60 1.61 16.00
CA ASN A 135 3.19 1.99 16.24
C ASN A 135 3.03 3.42 16.77
N ASP A 136 3.94 4.32 16.41
CA ASP A 136 3.81 5.75 16.74
C ASP A 136 2.79 6.40 15.80
N VAL A 137 1.58 6.61 16.31
CA VAL A 137 0.47 7.18 15.55
C VAL A 137 0.79 8.60 15.06
N ASP A 138 1.55 9.38 15.83
CA ASP A 138 1.92 10.74 15.44
C ASP A 138 2.89 10.76 14.25
N GLN A 139 3.70 9.71 14.07
CA GLN A 139 4.53 9.53 12.87
C GLN A 139 3.70 9.12 11.63
N MET A 140 2.52 8.55 11.81
CA MET A 140 1.62 8.20 10.70
C MET A 140 0.71 9.35 10.28
N ARG A 141 0.42 10.28 11.20
CA ARG A 141 -0.56 11.37 11.01
C ARG A 141 -0.33 12.21 9.74
N PRO A 142 0.87 12.70 9.41
CA PRO A 142 1.08 13.48 8.19
C PRO A 142 0.70 12.74 6.91
N ALA A 143 1.01 11.44 6.84
CA ALA A 143 0.63 10.61 5.70
C ALA A 143 -0.88 10.36 5.65
N ILE A 144 -1.53 10.12 6.80
CA ILE A 144 -2.98 9.95 6.90
C ILE A 144 -3.69 11.23 6.42
N ASP A 145 -3.26 12.38 6.90
CA ASP A 145 -3.86 13.66 6.53
C ASP A 145 -3.66 13.96 5.06
N ALA A 146 -2.48 13.68 4.50
CA ALA A 146 -2.23 13.80 3.06
C ALA A 146 -3.17 12.92 2.22
N VAL A 147 -3.34 11.64 2.57
CA VAL A 147 -4.26 10.74 1.86
C VAL A 147 -5.70 11.24 1.92
N ARG A 148 -6.13 11.78 3.07
CA ARG A 148 -7.49 12.32 3.23
C ARG A 148 -7.80 13.54 2.36
N THR A 149 -6.79 14.21 1.80
CA THR A 149 -7.00 15.27 0.81
C THR A 149 -7.26 14.75 -0.60
N THR A 150 -7.09 13.45 -0.83
CA THR A 150 -7.31 12.76 -2.11
C THR A 150 -8.62 11.99 -2.12
N SER A 151 -8.92 11.33 -3.25
CA SER A 151 -10.03 10.36 -3.34
C SER A 151 -9.66 8.94 -2.88
N SER A 152 -8.42 8.72 -2.46
CA SER A 152 -7.91 7.42 -2.05
C SER A 152 -8.25 7.10 -0.58
N VAL A 153 -8.09 5.84 -0.21
CA VAL A 153 -8.38 5.32 1.13
C VAL A 153 -7.11 5.26 1.96
N ALA A 154 -7.15 5.80 3.18
CA ALA A 154 -6.11 5.58 4.19
C ALA A 154 -6.43 4.30 4.98
N GLU A 155 -5.62 3.26 4.80
CA GLU A 155 -5.65 2.03 5.59
C GLU A 155 -4.52 2.10 6.62
N VAL A 156 -4.87 2.36 7.88
CA VAL A 156 -3.89 2.50 8.97
C VAL A 156 -3.67 1.15 9.62
N ALA A 157 -2.41 0.70 9.66
CA ALA A 157 -2.03 -0.59 10.19
C ALA A 157 -1.28 -0.46 11.52
N LEU A 158 -1.67 -1.27 12.51
CA LEU A 158 -0.91 -1.48 13.73
C LEU A 158 -0.14 -2.79 13.64
N CYS A 159 1.14 -2.76 13.97
CA CYS A 159 2.04 -3.90 13.93
C CYS A 159 2.15 -4.55 15.31
N TYR A 160 1.88 -5.85 15.39
CA TYR A 160 2.10 -6.64 16.61
C TYR A 160 2.46 -8.08 16.26
N THR A 161 3.17 -8.76 17.16
CA THR A 161 3.68 -10.13 16.93
C THR A 161 3.32 -11.11 18.02
N SER A 162 2.47 -10.70 18.97
CA SER A 162 2.09 -11.49 20.13
C SER A 162 0.62 -11.90 20.12
N ASN A 163 0.23 -12.75 21.06
CA ASN A 163 -1.15 -13.08 21.30
C ASN A 163 -1.77 -12.04 22.27
N LEU A 164 -2.52 -11.09 21.73
CA LEU A 164 -3.18 -10.02 22.52
C LEU A 164 -4.18 -10.54 23.57
N LEU A 165 -4.58 -11.82 23.46
CA LEU A 165 -5.51 -12.46 24.40
C LEU A 165 -4.78 -13.22 25.53
N ASP A 166 -3.44 -13.27 25.51
CA ASP A 166 -2.64 -13.92 26.53
C ASP A 166 -2.50 -12.96 27.74
N PRO A 167 -2.98 -13.36 28.94
CA PRO A 167 -2.83 -12.54 30.14
C PRO A 167 -1.36 -12.28 30.57
N ALA A 168 -0.41 -13.06 30.05
CA ALA A 168 1.01 -12.87 30.29
C ALA A 168 1.66 -11.84 29.35
N GLU A 169 0.96 -11.45 28.27
CA GLU A 169 1.44 -10.41 27.36
C GLU A 169 1.49 -9.05 28.07
N LYS A 170 2.65 -8.38 27.97
CA LYS A 170 2.90 -7.10 28.64
C LYS A 170 3.33 -5.98 27.71
N VAL A 171 3.63 -6.31 26.47
CA VAL A 171 4.11 -5.35 25.46
C VAL A 171 2.97 -4.89 24.57
N TYR A 172 2.20 -5.84 24.07
CA TYR A 172 1.04 -5.57 23.22
C TYR A 172 -0.23 -5.91 23.99
N THR A 173 -0.92 -4.91 24.46
CA THR A 173 -2.18 -5.05 25.21
C THR A 173 -3.34 -4.46 24.41
N LEU A 174 -4.57 -4.73 24.84
CA LEU A 174 -5.77 -4.14 24.22
C LEU A 174 -6.09 -2.74 24.77
N ASP A 175 -5.35 -2.30 25.80
CA ASP A 175 -5.53 -1.01 26.46
C ASP A 175 -4.63 0.09 25.89
#